data_e787845ec89ed983636b0be704cafccf
#
_entry.id   e787845ec89ed983636b0be704cafccf
#
_cell.length_a   1.000
_cell.length_b   1.000
_cell.length_c   1.000
_cell.angle_alpha   90.00
_cell.angle_beta   90.00
_cell.angle_gamma   90.00
#
_symmetry.space_group_name_H-M   'P 1'
#
loop_
_entity.id
_entity.type
_entity.pdbx_description
1 polymer ?
#
loop_
_entity_poly.entity_id
_entity_poly.type
_entity_poly.pdbx_seq_one_letter_code
_entity_poly.pdbx_strand_id
1 'polypeptide(L)'
;MTKQNIRIHLKAYDNKILDLSTIEIVNTAKRTGAQVRGPIPLPTKKEIFTVLRSPHIDKNSREQFETRTHKRLIDILEPTPQTVEALMKLDLASGVDIEIKL
;
A
#
# COMPACT_ATOMS: atom_id res chain seq x y z
N MET A 1 -12.52 -3.53 -28.53
CA MET A 1 -11.28 -3.02 -27.93
C MET A 1 -11.29 -3.27 -26.43
N THR A 2 -10.32 -4.03 -25.93
CA THR A 2 -10.25 -4.33 -24.53
C THR A 2 -9.65 -3.15 -23.78
N LYS A 3 -10.35 -2.67 -22.76
CA LYS A 3 -9.81 -1.64 -21.89
C LYS A 3 -8.81 -2.28 -20.94
N GLN A 4 -7.69 -1.62 -20.76
CA GLN A 4 -6.69 -2.09 -19.81
C GLN A 4 -7.16 -1.80 -18.40
N ASN A 5 -7.03 -2.83 -17.55
CA ASN A 5 -7.29 -2.65 -16.13
C ASN A 5 -6.09 -2.00 -15.47
N ILE A 6 -6.36 -1.20 -14.45
CA ILE A 6 -5.30 -0.61 -13.65
C ILE A 6 -5.16 -1.41 -12.38
N ARG A 7 -3.93 -1.84 -12.09
CA ARG A 7 -3.63 -2.58 -10.88
C ARG A 7 -2.77 -1.71 -9.98
N ILE A 8 -3.24 -1.48 -8.77
CA ILE A 8 -2.56 -0.60 -7.82
C ILE A 8 -2.10 -1.43 -6.64
N HIS A 9 -0.79 -1.38 -6.38
CA HIS A 9 -0.18 -2.01 -5.21
C HIS A 9 0.16 -0.93 -4.20
N LEU A 10 -0.30 -1.13 -2.98
CA LEU A 10 -0.04 -0.21 -1.87
C LEU A 10 0.76 -0.94 -0.81
N LYS A 11 1.77 -0.27 -0.29
CA LYS A 11 2.61 -0.80 0.79
C LYS A 11 2.81 0.26 1.85
N ALA A 12 2.72 -0.14 3.10
CA ALA A 12 3.01 0.75 4.22
C ALA A 12 3.36 -0.06 5.46
N TYR A 13 4.10 0.55 6.35
CA TYR A 13 4.38 -0.06 7.65
C TYR A 13 3.20 0.09 8.60
N ASP A 14 2.42 1.14 8.45
CA ASP A 14 1.25 1.40 9.28
C ASP A 14 -0.01 0.95 8.55
N ASN A 15 -0.71 -0.03 9.13
CA ASN A 15 -1.92 -0.57 8.51
C ASN A 15 -3.08 0.43 8.51
N LYS A 16 -3.15 1.32 9.49
CA LYS A 16 -4.23 2.32 9.55
C LYS A 16 -4.11 3.32 8.43
N ILE A 17 -2.90 3.83 8.20
CA ILE A 17 -2.65 4.76 7.10
C ILE A 17 -2.91 4.07 5.77
N LEU A 18 -2.50 2.83 5.65
CA LEU A 18 -2.70 2.05 4.44
C LEU A 18 -4.18 1.86 4.14
N ASP A 19 -4.97 1.52 5.15
CA ASP A 19 -6.42 1.32 4.97
C ASP A 19 -7.12 2.62 4.58
N LEU A 20 -6.75 3.74 5.20
CA LEU A 20 -7.31 5.04 4.84
C LEU A 20 -6.99 5.41 3.40
N SER A 21 -5.75 5.21 2.99
CA SER A 21 -5.34 5.49 1.60
C SER A 21 -6.07 4.58 0.62
N THR A 22 -6.27 3.33 0.98
CA THR A 22 -7.00 2.38 0.16
C THR A 22 -8.44 2.83 -0.04
N ILE A 23 -9.12 3.24 1.02
CA ILE A 23 -10.50 3.74 0.94
C ILE A 23 -10.57 4.97 0.05
N GLU A 24 -9.61 5.86 0.16
CA GLU A 24 -9.57 7.08 -0.63
C GLU A 24 -9.43 6.77 -2.12
N ILE A 25 -8.57 5.83 -2.48
CA ILE A 25 -8.39 5.40 -3.86
C ILE A 25 -9.67 4.77 -4.40
N VAL A 26 -10.28 3.88 -3.62
CA VAL A 26 -11.52 3.20 -4.03
C VAL A 26 -12.63 4.22 -4.27
N ASN A 27 -12.79 5.17 -3.36
CA ASN A 27 -13.83 6.19 -3.50
C ASN A 27 -13.58 7.08 -4.71
N THR A 28 -12.33 7.44 -4.97
CA THR A 28 -11.96 8.23 -6.13
C THR A 28 -12.29 7.50 -7.42
N ALA A 29 -11.94 6.23 -7.51
CA ALA A 29 -12.23 5.43 -8.69
C ALA A 29 -13.73 5.28 -8.92
N LYS A 30 -14.49 5.02 -7.87
CA LYS A 30 -15.95 4.89 -7.99
C LYS A 30 -16.60 6.19 -8.42
N ARG A 31 -16.09 7.31 -7.94
CA ARG A 31 -16.61 8.64 -8.29
C ARG A 31 -16.45 8.95 -9.76
N THR A 32 -15.43 8.41 -10.39
CA THR A 32 -15.15 8.61 -11.80
C THR A 32 -15.85 7.59 -12.70
N GLY A 33 -16.64 6.69 -12.12
CA GLY A 33 -17.42 5.72 -12.89
C GLY A 33 -16.72 4.41 -13.16
N ALA A 34 -15.52 4.20 -12.65
CA ALA A 34 -14.81 2.94 -12.82
C ALA A 34 -15.34 1.89 -11.86
N GLN A 35 -15.20 0.62 -12.24
CA GLN A 35 -15.51 -0.48 -11.36
C GLN A 35 -14.24 -0.84 -10.58
N VAL A 36 -14.40 -1.12 -9.30
CA VAL A 36 -13.28 -1.43 -8.42
C VAL A 36 -13.46 -2.82 -7.85
N ARG A 37 -12.42 -3.61 -7.98
CA ARG A 37 -12.36 -4.95 -7.38
C ARG A 37 -11.36 -4.92 -6.23
N GLY A 38 -11.81 -5.31 -5.07
CA GLY A 38 -10.98 -5.24 -3.88
C GLY A 38 -11.39 -4.08 -2.99
N PRO A 39 -10.61 -3.65 -2.01
CA PRO A 39 -9.19 -3.98 -1.83
C PRO A 39 -8.94 -5.43 -1.39
N ILE A 40 -7.86 -5.99 -1.90
CA ILE A 40 -7.47 -7.35 -1.55
C ILE A 40 -6.24 -7.28 -0.65
N PRO A 41 -6.32 -7.76 0.59
CA PRO A 41 -5.14 -7.79 1.44
C PRO A 41 -4.17 -8.87 0.94
N LEU A 42 -2.92 -8.48 0.75
CA LEU A 42 -1.85 -9.40 0.43
C LEU A 42 -1.14 -9.82 1.71
N PRO A 43 -0.39 -10.93 1.69
CA PRO A 43 0.33 -11.37 2.88
C PRO A 43 1.25 -10.29 3.41
N THR A 44 1.21 -10.09 4.72
CA THR A 44 2.08 -9.14 5.40
C THR A 44 3.49 -9.72 5.49
N LYS A 45 4.47 -8.91 5.06
CA LYS A 45 5.86 -9.31 5.17
C LYS A 45 6.38 -8.86 6.52
N LYS A 46 6.89 -9.81 7.29
CA LYS A 46 7.45 -9.55 8.61
C LYS A 46 8.94 -9.79 8.58
N GLU A 47 9.71 -8.79 9.02
CA GLU A 47 11.15 -8.90 9.12
C GLU A 47 11.55 -8.60 10.55
N ILE A 48 12.41 -9.46 11.12
CA ILE A 48 12.91 -9.30 12.47
C ILE A 48 14.41 -9.05 12.40
N PHE A 49 14.84 -7.96 13.03
CA PHE A 49 16.24 -7.60 13.09
C PHE A 49 16.71 -7.66 14.54
N THR A 50 17.88 -8.23 14.74
CA THR A 50 18.56 -8.22 16.04
C THR A 50 19.75 -7.29 15.96
N VAL A 51 19.77 -6.30 16.83
CA VAL A 51 20.86 -5.33 16.87
C VAL A 51 21.62 -5.50 18.18
N LEU A 52 22.93 -5.64 18.06
CA LEU A 52 23.81 -5.64 19.21
C LEU A 52 24.30 -4.23 19.45
N ARG A 53 23.91 -3.63 20.56
CA ARG A 53 24.27 -2.24 20.84
C ARG A 53 25.69 -2.08 21.30
N SER A 54 26.22 -3.06 22.02
CA SER A 54 27.59 -3.00 22.50
C SER A 54 28.14 -4.40 22.64
N PRO A 55 29.32 -4.67 22.10
CA PRO A 55 29.96 -6.00 22.24
C PRO A 55 30.50 -6.29 23.64
N HIS A 56 30.63 -5.28 24.48
CA HIS A 56 31.18 -5.44 25.82
C HIS A 56 30.14 -5.66 26.90
N ILE A 57 28.90 -5.44 26.58
CA ILE A 57 27.82 -5.56 27.51
C ILE A 57 27.18 -6.92 27.32
N ASP A 58 26.61 -7.43 28.37
CA ASP A 58 26.04 -8.75 28.42
C ASP A 58 24.87 -8.90 27.40
N LYS A 59 24.25 -10.06 27.46
CA LYS A 59 23.22 -10.46 26.52
C LYS A 59 21.99 -9.55 26.50
N ASN A 60 21.83 -8.73 27.52
CA ASN A 60 20.70 -7.81 27.61
C ASN A 60 20.79 -6.60 26.65
N SER A 61 21.96 -6.40 26.04
CA SER A 61 22.13 -5.32 25.08
C SER A 61 21.55 -5.64 23.71
N ARG A 62 21.04 -6.82 23.50
CA ARG A 62 20.41 -7.19 22.24
C ARG A 62 19.01 -6.62 22.18
N GLU A 63 18.74 -5.91 21.10
CA GLU A 63 17.40 -5.44 20.82
C GLU A 63 16.89 -6.06 19.54
N GLN A 64 15.68 -6.56 19.58
CA GLN A 64 15.02 -7.09 18.41
C GLN A 64 14.03 -6.07 17.89
N PHE A 65 14.18 -5.75 16.62
CA PHE A 65 13.27 -4.86 15.93
C PHE A 65 12.48 -5.67 14.94
N GLU A 66 11.19 -5.39 14.90
CA GLU A 66 10.28 -6.06 13.99
C GLU A 66 9.70 -5.04 13.02
N THR A 67 9.82 -5.33 11.74
CA THR A 67 9.24 -4.52 10.70
C THR A 67 8.16 -5.32 9.98
N ARG A 68 6.96 -4.78 9.94
CA ARG A 68 5.85 -5.39 9.20
C ARG A 68 5.48 -4.50 8.04
N THR A 69 5.50 -5.07 6.85
CA THR A 69 5.06 -4.37 5.65
C THR A 69 3.69 -4.89 5.26
N HIS A 70 2.70 -4.03 5.37
CA HIS A 70 1.34 -4.35 4.96
C HIS A 70 1.17 -4.02 3.48
N LYS A 71 0.45 -4.87 2.77
CA LYS A 71 0.25 -4.72 1.33
C LYS A 71 -1.23 -4.82 1.00
N ARG A 72 -1.67 -4.01 0.04
CA ARG A 72 -3.04 -4.04 -0.47
C ARG A 72 -2.99 -3.99 -1.98
N LEU A 73 -3.93 -4.69 -2.60
CA LEU A 73 -4.07 -4.72 -4.06
C LEU A 73 -5.45 -4.20 -4.43
N ILE A 74 -5.49 -3.27 -5.36
CA ILE A 74 -6.73 -2.74 -5.90
C ILE A 74 -6.71 -2.93 -7.40
N ASP A 75 -7.73 -3.58 -7.95
CA ASP A 75 -7.94 -3.68 -9.40
C ASP A 75 -9.02 -2.71 -9.80
N ILE A 76 -8.71 -1.83 -10.72
CA ILE A 76 -9.68 -0.91 -11.30
C ILE A 76 -10.01 -1.42 -12.68
N LEU A 77 -11.28 -1.78 -12.86
CA LEU A 77 -11.80 -2.30 -14.10
C LEU A 77 -12.46 -1.18 -14.88
N GLU A 78 -12.26 -1.19 -16.19
CA GLU A 78 -12.88 -0.21 -17.09
C GLU A 78 -12.59 1.24 -16.67
N PRO A 79 -11.32 1.60 -16.49
CA PRO A 79 -10.99 2.96 -16.09
C PRO A 79 -11.32 3.94 -17.21
N THR A 80 -11.81 5.12 -16.82
CA THR A 80 -12.00 6.22 -17.74
C THR A 80 -10.78 7.13 -17.70
N PRO A 81 -10.59 8.02 -18.71
CA PRO A 81 -9.52 9.01 -18.62
C PRO A 81 -9.63 9.86 -17.35
N GLN A 82 -10.84 10.12 -16.88
CA GLN A 82 -11.05 10.84 -15.62
C GLN A 82 -10.53 10.06 -14.43
N THR A 83 -10.65 8.73 -14.44
CA THR A 83 -10.13 7.88 -13.36
C THR A 83 -8.61 8.02 -13.26
N VAL A 84 -7.92 7.92 -14.40
CA VAL A 84 -6.45 8.02 -14.40
C VAL A 84 -6.01 9.41 -13.91
N GLU A 85 -6.66 10.44 -14.39
CA GLU A 85 -6.34 11.81 -14.00
C GLU A 85 -6.58 12.03 -12.50
N ALA A 86 -7.70 11.55 -11.99
CA ALA A 86 -8.03 11.70 -10.57
C ALA A 86 -7.03 10.96 -9.68
N LEU A 87 -6.59 9.77 -10.10
CA LEU A 87 -5.61 9.01 -9.35
C LEU A 87 -4.24 9.71 -9.31
N MET A 88 -3.87 10.35 -10.42
CA MET A 88 -2.61 11.09 -10.47
C MET A 88 -2.61 12.33 -9.59
N LYS A 89 -3.78 12.94 -9.40
CA LYS A 89 -3.93 14.12 -8.57
C LYS A 89 -4.15 13.79 -7.10
N LEU A 90 -4.32 12.51 -6.78
CA LEU A 90 -4.61 12.09 -5.43
C LEU A 90 -3.40 12.28 -4.55
N ASP A 91 -3.58 13.01 -3.45
CA ASP A 91 -2.52 13.25 -2.48
C ASP A 91 -2.73 12.29 -1.33
N LEU A 92 -1.90 11.26 -1.27
CA LEU A 92 -1.98 10.25 -0.24
C LEU A 92 -1.08 10.57 0.94
N ALA A 93 -1.37 9.97 2.07
CA ALA A 93 -0.58 10.16 3.27
C ALA A 93 0.87 9.72 3.04
N SER A 94 1.80 10.43 3.67
CA SER A 94 3.21 10.04 3.61
C SER A 94 3.38 8.70 4.32
N GLY A 95 4.34 7.90 3.85
CA GLY A 95 4.59 6.57 4.38
C GLY A 95 3.87 5.46 3.64
N VAL A 96 3.11 5.79 2.60
CA VAL A 96 2.46 4.80 1.74
C VAL A 96 3.15 4.80 0.39
N ASP A 97 3.69 3.65 0.02
CA ASP A 97 4.26 3.45 -1.32
C ASP A 97 3.19 2.95 -2.26
N ILE A 98 3.10 3.58 -3.42
CA ILE A 98 2.11 3.23 -4.43
C ILE A 98 2.82 2.83 -5.70
N GLU A 99 2.43 1.69 -6.24
CA GLU A 99 2.88 1.23 -7.54
C GLU A 99 1.66 1.00 -8.42
N ILE A 100 1.62 1.67 -9.56
CA ILE A 100 0.50 1.58 -10.49
C ILE A 100 0.98 0.86 -11.74
N LYS A 101 0.29 -0.22 -12.07
CA LYS A 101 0.57 -1.01 -13.28
C LYS A 101 -0.61 -0.93 -14.22
N LEU A 102 -0.31 -0.62 -15.43
CA LEU A 102 -1.31 -0.57 -16.50
C LEU A 102 -1.38 -1.88 -17.26
#